data_46430c86549eb4ba5e9b6dd24198adcf
#
_entry.id   46430c86549eb4ba5e9b6dd24198adcf
#
_cell.length_a   1.000
_cell.length_b   1.000
_cell.length_c   1.000
_cell.angle_alpha   90.00
_cell.angle_beta   90.00
_cell.angle_gamma   90.00
#
_symmetry.space_group_name_H-M   'P 1'
#
loop_
_entity.id
_entity.type
_entity.pdbx_description
1 polymer ?
#
loop_
_entity_poly.entity_id
_entity_poly.type
_entity_poly.pdbx_seq_one_letter_code
_entity_poly.pdbx_strand_id
1 'polypeptide(L)'
;MPSRKRVIRKAASARGVHARQASGRAAGIPTVSSTHEFARMLGIPVPDTSALVRRVQEGFPFAAVERLQQAFALSADEIVTLVQIPTRTMTRRRESGRLKADESDRVLRAARLMHKAAALFNNNPAAAKAWMTAPQRGLGGVVPLDLASTEVGAREVEDALGRIEDGVFA
;
A
#
# COMPACT_ATOMS: atom_id res chain seq x y z
N MET A 1 -6.47 83.41 -37.01
CA MET A 1 -5.64 84.02 -35.96
C MET A 1 -6.28 83.79 -34.62
N PRO A 2 -5.56 83.53 -33.55
CA PRO A 2 -4.33 82.72 -33.35
C PRO A 2 -4.61 81.58 -32.36
N SER A 3 -3.85 80.64 -32.30
CA SER A 3 -2.56 80.44 -31.69
C SER A 3 -2.57 79.44 -30.50
N ARG A 4 -1.74 78.43 -30.64
CA ARG A 4 -0.87 77.81 -29.62
C ARG A 4 -1.51 77.22 -28.34
N LYS A 5 -1.13 76.03 -27.90
CA LYS A 5 0.18 75.44 -27.57
C LYS A 5 -0.01 73.95 -27.25
N ARG A 6 0.57 73.07 -27.88
CA ARG A 6 1.71 72.24 -27.52
C ARG A 6 1.97 72.05 -26.01
N VAL A 7 1.70 70.90 -25.47
CA VAL A 7 2.53 70.32 -24.41
C VAL A 7 2.66 68.82 -24.61
N ILE A 8 3.87 68.45 -24.88
CA ILE A 8 4.42 67.09 -24.88
C ILE A 8 4.76 66.75 -23.44
N ARG A 9 4.43 65.59 -22.96
CA ARG A 9 5.14 64.83 -21.93
C ARG A 9 4.71 63.40 -22.04
N LYS A 10 5.56 62.60 -22.59
CA LYS A 10 6.74 61.91 -22.08
C LYS A 10 6.40 60.81 -21.05
N ALA A 11 6.45 59.59 -21.59
CA ALA A 11 7.17 58.43 -21.14
C ALA A 11 7.02 57.96 -19.70
N ALA A 12 6.74 56.69 -19.55
CA ALA A 12 7.54 55.67 -18.86
C ALA A 12 6.70 54.41 -18.84
N SER A 13 6.97 53.45 -19.63
CA SER A 13 7.88 52.36 -19.39
C SER A 13 7.82 51.82 -17.97
N ALA A 14 7.07 50.73 -17.82
CA ALA A 14 7.38 49.71 -16.83
C ALA A 14 6.92 48.34 -17.38
N ARG A 15 7.88 47.66 -17.97
CA ARG A 15 7.75 46.22 -18.29
C ARG A 15 7.75 45.46 -16.97
N GLY A 16 6.59 45.02 -16.53
CA GLY A 16 6.46 43.99 -15.52
C GLY A 16 6.54 42.60 -16.18
N VAL A 17 7.73 42.09 -16.32
CA VAL A 17 7.94 40.67 -16.67
C VAL A 17 7.58 39.86 -15.45
N HIS A 18 6.33 39.41 -15.36
CA HIS A 18 6.00 38.35 -14.42
C HIS A 18 6.57 37.05 -14.97
N ALA A 19 7.76 36.72 -14.46
CA ALA A 19 8.29 35.37 -14.54
C ALA A 19 7.27 34.43 -13.89
N ARG A 20 6.59 33.66 -14.75
CA ARG A 20 5.86 32.47 -14.30
C ARG A 20 6.91 31.50 -13.77
N GLN A 21 7.05 31.45 -12.46
CA GLN A 21 7.69 30.33 -11.79
C GLN A 21 6.91 29.08 -12.13
N ALA A 22 7.46 28.30 -13.05
CA ALA A 22 7.09 26.91 -13.22
C ALA A 22 7.53 26.22 -11.93
N SER A 23 6.59 26.05 -11.00
CA SER A 23 6.75 25.13 -9.89
C SER A 23 6.83 23.74 -10.49
N GLY A 24 8.06 23.27 -10.70
CA GLY A 24 8.33 21.86 -10.97
C GLY A 24 7.71 21.07 -9.83
N ARG A 25 6.66 20.32 -10.13
CA ARG A 25 6.20 19.25 -9.27
C ARG A 25 7.38 18.29 -9.16
N ALA A 26 8.15 18.43 -8.09
CA ALA A 26 9.01 17.37 -7.63
C ALA A 26 8.12 16.13 -7.52
N ALA A 27 8.51 15.07 -8.20
CA ALA A 27 7.91 13.75 -8.03
C ALA A 27 7.97 13.46 -6.53
N GLY A 28 6.80 13.54 -5.88
CA GLY A 28 6.70 13.35 -4.45
C GLY A 28 7.15 11.93 -4.14
N ILE A 29 8.16 11.82 -3.31
CA ILE A 29 8.42 10.64 -2.51
C ILE A 29 7.05 10.18 -2.00
N PRO A 30 6.64 8.91 -2.18
CA PRO A 30 5.33 8.47 -1.74
C PRO A 30 5.18 8.80 -0.27
N THR A 31 4.29 9.72 -0.01
CA THR A 31 4.01 10.19 1.36
C THR A 31 3.58 8.99 2.20
N VAL A 32 4.08 8.95 3.41
CA VAL A 32 3.89 7.98 4.51
C VAL A 32 2.44 7.47 4.68
N SER A 33 1.49 8.06 3.98
CA SER A 33 0.05 7.74 4.02
C SER A 33 -0.30 6.34 3.49
N SER A 34 0.36 5.87 2.43
CA SER A 34 0.07 4.55 1.86
C SER A 34 0.63 3.40 2.71
N THR A 35 1.72 3.67 3.47
CA THR A 35 2.40 2.66 4.29
C THR A 35 1.55 2.16 5.46
N HIS A 36 0.51 2.88 5.86
CA HIS A 36 -0.31 2.52 7.02
C HIS A 36 -1.76 2.13 6.68
N GLU A 37 -2.16 2.17 5.41
CA GLU A 37 -3.52 1.81 4.99
C GLU A 37 -3.82 0.34 5.24
N PHE A 38 -2.86 -0.55 4.97
CA PHE A 38 -3.00 -1.96 5.29
C PHE A 38 -3.10 -2.23 6.80
N ALA A 39 -2.43 -1.43 7.64
CA ALA A 39 -2.58 -1.53 9.10
C ALA A 39 -3.99 -1.06 9.56
N ARG A 40 -4.53 -0.01 8.93
CA ARG A 40 -5.92 0.43 9.19
C ARG A 40 -6.93 -0.64 8.80
N MET A 41 -6.73 -1.32 7.67
CA MET A 41 -7.57 -2.45 7.24
C MET A 41 -7.60 -3.55 8.31
N LEU A 42 -6.49 -3.83 8.98
CA LEU A 42 -6.41 -4.75 10.11
C LEU A 42 -7.05 -4.20 11.40
N GLY A 43 -7.48 -2.93 11.40
CA GLY A 43 -7.95 -2.23 12.61
C GLY A 43 -6.84 -1.84 13.57
N ILE A 44 -5.62 -1.62 13.04
CA ILE A 44 -4.44 -1.17 13.77
C ILE A 44 -4.08 0.24 13.29
N PRO A 45 -4.86 1.26 13.66
CA PRO A 45 -4.52 2.63 13.28
C PRO A 45 -3.25 3.07 14.03
N VAL A 46 -2.28 3.56 13.28
CA VAL A 46 -1.00 4.05 13.83
C VAL A 46 -0.62 5.37 13.17
N PRO A 47 0.00 6.30 13.90
CA PRO A 47 0.42 7.60 13.34
C PRO A 47 1.69 7.49 12.48
N ASP A 48 2.57 6.53 12.78
CA ASP A 48 3.88 6.40 12.18
C ASP A 48 4.39 4.95 12.23
N THR A 49 5.50 4.71 11.53
CA THR A 49 6.15 3.39 11.46
C THR A 49 6.65 2.91 12.82
N SER A 50 7.14 3.81 13.69
CA SER A 50 7.62 3.44 15.03
C SER A 50 6.49 2.91 15.90
N ALA A 51 5.31 3.54 15.80
CA ALA A 51 4.11 3.06 16.47
C ALA A 51 3.67 1.70 15.92
N LEU A 52 3.77 1.48 14.60
CA LEU A 52 3.46 0.19 13.98
C LEU A 52 4.40 -0.91 14.49
N VAL A 53 5.70 -0.65 14.55
CA VAL A 53 6.70 -1.60 15.08
C VAL A 53 6.37 -1.97 16.54
N ARG A 54 6.08 -0.98 17.39
CA ARG A 54 5.65 -1.27 18.78
C ARG A 54 4.41 -2.15 18.83
N ARG A 55 3.39 -1.86 18.01
CA ARG A 55 2.16 -2.67 17.95
C ARG A 55 2.43 -4.10 17.52
N VAL A 56 3.35 -4.34 16.57
CA VAL A 56 3.80 -5.68 16.19
C VAL A 56 4.44 -6.38 17.37
N GLN A 57 5.37 -5.71 18.08
CA GLN A 57 6.08 -6.27 19.24
C GLN A 57 5.13 -6.60 20.41
N GLU A 58 4.11 -5.78 20.63
CA GLU A 58 3.06 -6.04 21.62
C GLU A 58 2.16 -7.22 21.23
N GLY A 59 2.11 -7.57 19.96
CA GLY A 59 1.19 -8.54 19.37
C GLY A 59 -0.16 -7.90 18.99
N PHE A 60 -0.69 -8.26 17.85
CA PHE A 60 -1.98 -7.76 17.36
C PHE A 60 -3.15 -8.46 18.07
N PRO A 61 -4.31 -7.80 18.20
CA PRO A 61 -5.54 -8.50 18.56
C PRO A 61 -5.88 -9.53 17.48
N PHE A 62 -6.43 -10.69 17.88
CA PHE A 62 -6.80 -11.76 16.92
C PHE A 62 -7.76 -11.27 15.83
N ALA A 63 -8.61 -10.30 16.15
CA ALA A 63 -9.50 -9.63 15.20
C ALA A 63 -8.78 -9.09 13.94
N ALA A 64 -7.47 -8.86 13.99
CA ALA A 64 -6.71 -8.46 12.80
C ALA A 64 -6.68 -9.56 11.73
N VAL A 65 -6.57 -10.84 12.14
CA VAL A 65 -6.66 -11.99 11.23
C VAL A 65 -8.06 -12.08 10.63
N GLU A 66 -9.09 -11.94 11.45
CA GLU A 66 -10.49 -12.02 11.02
C GLU A 66 -10.82 -10.91 10.02
N ARG A 67 -10.33 -9.69 10.25
CA ARG A 67 -10.49 -8.58 9.30
C ARG A 67 -9.78 -8.83 7.97
N LEU A 68 -8.55 -9.34 7.99
CA LEU A 68 -7.83 -9.71 6.77
C LEU A 68 -8.61 -10.77 5.99
N GLN A 69 -9.06 -11.81 6.67
CA GLN A 69 -9.84 -12.90 6.08
C GLN A 69 -11.14 -12.38 5.46
N GLN A 70 -11.88 -11.53 6.17
CA GLN A 70 -13.14 -10.95 5.71
C GLN A 70 -12.93 -10.00 4.53
N ALA A 71 -11.92 -9.12 4.59
CA ALA A 71 -11.66 -8.11 3.57
C ALA A 71 -11.42 -8.74 2.19
N PHE A 72 -10.83 -9.92 2.13
CA PHE A 72 -10.51 -10.62 0.87
C PHE A 72 -11.28 -11.94 0.69
N ALA A 73 -12.26 -12.22 1.54
CA ALA A 73 -13.04 -13.45 1.51
C ALA A 73 -12.15 -14.71 1.43
N LEU A 74 -11.05 -14.74 2.21
CA LEU A 74 -10.13 -15.87 2.25
C LEU A 74 -10.75 -17.05 2.97
N SER A 75 -10.53 -18.26 2.44
CA SER A 75 -10.90 -19.49 3.13
C SER A 75 -10.02 -19.73 4.36
N ALA A 76 -10.39 -20.68 5.21
CA ALA A 76 -9.61 -21.07 6.37
C ALA A 76 -8.19 -21.56 5.98
N ASP A 77 -8.09 -22.32 4.89
CA ASP A 77 -6.81 -22.84 4.41
C ASP A 77 -5.95 -21.74 3.79
N GLU A 78 -6.56 -20.84 2.98
CA GLU A 78 -5.86 -19.71 2.37
C GLU A 78 -5.26 -18.78 3.44
N ILE A 79 -6.01 -18.44 4.50
CA ILE A 79 -5.48 -17.58 5.55
C ILE A 79 -4.36 -18.29 6.35
N VAL A 80 -4.50 -19.58 6.65
CA VAL A 80 -3.47 -20.37 7.34
C VAL A 80 -2.18 -20.42 6.51
N THR A 81 -2.29 -20.68 5.20
CA THR A 81 -1.15 -20.68 4.27
C THR A 81 -0.48 -19.32 4.20
N LEU A 82 -1.25 -18.24 4.05
CA LEU A 82 -0.73 -16.90 3.87
C LEU A 82 -0.01 -16.35 5.13
N VAL A 83 -0.59 -16.56 6.32
CA VAL A 83 -0.01 -16.04 7.57
C VAL A 83 0.89 -17.05 8.30
N GLN A 84 0.97 -18.29 7.80
CA GLN A 84 1.80 -19.37 8.39
C GLN A 84 1.53 -19.57 9.89
N ILE A 85 0.26 -19.55 10.28
CA ILE A 85 -0.20 -19.86 11.63
C ILE A 85 -1.07 -21.11 11.58
N PRO A 86 -0.63 -22.25 12.11
CA PRO A 86 -1.39 -23.50 12.08
C PRO A 86 -2.78 -23.36 12.73
N THR A 87 -3.77 -24.08 12.22
CA THR A 87 -5.17 -24.03 12.67
C THR A 87 -5.31 -24.17 14.19
N ARG A 88 -4.59 -25.14 14.81
CA ARG A 88 -4.58 -25.31 16.27
C ARG A 88 -4.09 -24.06 17.01
N THR A 89 -3.07 -23.40 16.44
CA THR A 89 -2.55 -22.15 17.00
C THR A 89 -3.56 -21.01 16.82
N MET A 90 -4.21 -20.93 15.66
CA MET A 90 -5.29 -19.97 15.40
C MET A 90 -6.40 -20.07 16.44
N THR A 91 -6.88 -21.28 16.75
CA THR A 91 -7.90 -21.51 17.77
C THR A 91 -7.44 -20.96 19.14
N ARG A 92 -6.24 -21.33 19.58
CA ARG A 92 -5.68 -20.84 20.84
C ARG A 92 -5.51 -19.31 20.87
N ARG A 93 -5.11 -18.68 19.73
CA ARG A 93 -4.98 -17.22 19.63
C ARG A 93 -6.33 -16.52 19.65
N ARG A 94 -7.34 -17.13 19.07
CA ARG A 94 -8.73 -16.63 19.15
C ARG A 94 -9.21 -16.63 20.59
N GLU A 95 -9.01 -17.72 21.34
CA GLU A 95 -9.37 -17.83 22.74
C GLU A 95 -8.62 -16.81 23.63
N SER A 96 -7.31 -16.62 23.39
CA SER A 96 -6.49 -15.66 24.12
C SER A 96 -6.69 -14.20 23.68
N GLY A 97 -7.38 -13.98 22.56
CA GLY A 97 -7.66 -12.66 21.99
C GLY A 97 -6.46 -11.96 21.34
N ARG A 98 -5.25 -12.55 21.39
CA ARG A 98 -4.02 -11.88 20.95
C ARG A 98 -3.03 -12.81 20.25
N LEU A 99 -2.38 -12.26 19.23
CA LEU A 99 -1.26 -12.89 18.52
C LEU A 99 0.06 -12.62 19.26
N LYS A 100 1.08 -13.43 18.99
CA LYS A 100 2.48 -13.12 19.33
C LYS A 100 3.07 -12.11 18.34
N ALA A 101 4.23 -11.56 18.68
CA ALA A 101 4.92 -10.58 17.83
C ALA A 101 5.27 -11.15 16.45
N ASP A 102 5.82 -12.37 16.38
CA ASP A 102 6.15 -13.05 15.13
C ASP A 102 4.93 -13.41 14.27
N GLU A 103 3.82 -13.78 14.93
CA GLU A 103 2.53 -14.01 14.25
C GLU A 103 1.95 -12.70 13.71
N SER A 104 2.08 -11.60 14.47
CA SER A 104 1.62 -10.27 14.07
C SER A 104 2.40 -9.73 12.88
N ASP A 105 3.71 -9.96 12.84
CA ASP A 105 4.54 -9.58 11.69
C ASP A 105 4.11 -10.31 10.41
N ARG A 106 3.83 -11.62 10.49
CA ARG A 106 3.30 -12.39 9.35
C ARG A 106 1.93 -11.89 8.88
N VAL A 107 1.04 -11.56 9.80
CA VAL A 107 -0.27 -10.98 9.46
C VAL A 107 -0.11 -9.61 8.81
N LEU A 108 0.81 -8.78 9.30
CA LEU A 108 1.11 -7.47 8.71
C LEU A 108 1.66 -7.59 7.29
N ARG A 109 2.61 -8.51 7.06
CA ARG A 109 3.15 -8.81 5.74
C ARG A 109 2.07 -9.28 4.78
N ALA A 110 1.22 -10.22 5.21
CA ALA A 110 0.09 -10.70 4.42
C ALA A 110 -0.88 -9.57 4.03
N ALA A 111 -1.21 -8.70 4.98
CA ALA A 111 -2.07 -7.55 4.74
C ALA A 111 -1.46 -6.56 3.74
N ARG A 112 -0.15 -6.31 3.81
CA ARG A 112 0.58 -5.46 2.87
C ARG A 112 0.51 -6.01 1.44
N LEU A 113 0.77 -7.32 1.27
CA LEU A 113 0.68 -7.98 -0.03
C LEU A 113 -0.73 -7.92 -0.62
N MET A 114 -1.73 -8.30 0.15
CA MET A 114 -3.12 -8.30 -0.29
C MET A 114 -3.61 -6.88 -0.63
N HIS A 115 -3.18 -5.89 0.15
CA HIS A 115 -3.49 -4.48 -0.13
C HIS A 115 -2.83 -4.02 -1.43
N LYS A 116 -1.56 -4.34 -1.66
CA LYS A 116 -0.84 -4.02 -2.90
C LYS A 116 -1.51 -4.69 -4.11
N ALA A 117 -1.87 -5.97 -3.98
CA ALA A 117 -2.62 -6.66 -5.02
C ALA A 117 -3.98 -6.00 -5.31
N ALA A 118 -4.72 -5.61 -4.26
CA ALA A 118 -6.00 -4.92 -4.45
C ALA A 118 -5.83 -3.57 -5.16
N ALA A 119 -4.81 -2.79 -4.80
CA ALA A 119 -4.52 -1.51 -5.44
C ALA A 119 -4.27 -1.67 -6.96
N LEU A 120 -3.53 -2.70 -7.37
CA LEU A 120 -3.30 -3.04 -8.77
C LEU A 120 -4.61 -3.32 -9.53
N PHE A 121 -5.60 -3.91 -8.87
CA PHE A 121 -6.92 -4.22 -9.45
C PHE A 121 -8.00 -3.19 -9.07
N ASN A 122 -7.66 -1.89 -9.04
CA ASN A 122 -8.61 -0.80 -8.74
C ASN A 122 -9.33 -0.97 -7.39
N ASN A 123 -8.61 -1.40 -6.37
CA ASN A 123 -9.13 -1.72 -5.04
C ASN A 123 -10.25 -2.78 -5.05
N ASN A 124 -10.15 -3.76 -5.94
CA ASN A 124 -11.06 -4.89 -6.01
C ASN A 124 -10.50 -6.11 -5.25
N PRO A 125 -11.01 -6.44 -4.04
CA PRO A 125 -10.51 -7.55 -3.25
C PRO A 125 -10.70 -8.91 -3.90
N ALA A 126 -11.78 -9.10 -4.66
CA ALA A 126 -12.06 -10.36 -5.35
C ALA A 126 -11.06 -10.62 -6.48
N ALA A 127 -10.73 -9.59 -7.27
CA ALA A 127 -9.71 -9.67 -8.32
C ALA A 127 -8.31 -9.91 -7.73
N ALA A 128 -7.98 -9.19 -6.63
CA ALA A 128 -6.74 -9.43 -5.89
C ALA A 128 -6.63 -10.88 -5.40
N LYS A 129 -7.68 -11.40 -4.77
CA LYS A 129 -7.73 -12.81 -4.34
C LYS A 129 -7.55 -13.76 -5.52
N ALA A 130 -8.29 -13.56 -6.61
CA ALA A 130 -8.20 -14.41 -7.80
C ALA A 130 -6.77 -14.46 -8.36
N TRP A 131 -6.07 -13.33 -8.42
CA TRP A 131 -4.69 -13.27 -8.85
C TRP A 131 -3.75 -13.97 -7.86
N MET A 132 -3.93 -13.74 -6.57
CA MET A 132 -3.09 -14.34 -5.51
C MET A 132 -3.25 -15.87 -5.40
N THR A 133 -4.39 -16.41 -5.79
CA THR A 133 -4.69 -17.85 -5.69
C THR A 133 -4.56 -18.62 -7.01
N ALA A 134 -4.21 -17.96 -8.11
CA ALA A 134 -3.97 -18.60 -9.41
C ALA A 134 -2.47 -18.63 -9.75
N PRO A 135 -2.00 -19.68 -10.46
CA PRO A 135 -0.61 -19.74 -10.93
C PRO A 135 -0.26 -18.55 -11.84
N GLN A 136 0.88 -17.89 -11.59
CA GLN A 136 1.32 -16.71 -12.34
C GLN A 136 2.56 -17.02 -13.20
N ARG A 137 2.49 -16.71 -14.51
CA ARG A 137 3.61 -16.93 -15.44
C ARG A 137 4.85 -16.14 -15.01
N GLY A 138 4.70 -14.89 -14.59
CA GLY A 138 5.80 -14.04 -14.10
C GLY A 138 6.45 -14.53 -12.81
N LEU A 139 5.89 -15.56 -12.17
CA LEU A 139 6.44 -16.26 -10.99
C LEU A 139 6.79 -17.71 -11.31
N GLY A 140 7.06 -18.03 -12.58
CA GLY A 140 7.39 -19.40 -12.97
C GLY A 140 6.23 -20.41 -12.86
N GLY A 141 4.98 -19.95 -12.89
CA GLY A 141 3.80 -20.80 -12.76
C GLY A 141 3.43 -21.15 -11.32
N VAL A 142 4.07 -20.53 -10.34
CA VAL A 142 3.77 -20.73 -8.91
C VAL A 142 2.58 -19.88 -8.49
N VAL A 143 1.81 -20.36 -7.51
CA VAL A 143 0.71 -19.60 -6.88
C VAL A 143 1.29 -18.55 -5.94
N PRO A 144 1.00 -17.25 -6.13
CA PRO A 144 1.55 -16.17 -5.30
C PRO A 144 1.29 -16.34 -3.80
N LEU A 145 0.12 -16.85 -3.43
CA LEU A 145 -0.26 -17.08 -2.03
C LEU A 145 0.66 -18.10 -1.35
N ASP A 146 1.01 -19.18 -2.07
CA ASP A 146 1.92 -20.22 -1.55
C ASP A 146 3.34 -19.67 -1.45
N LEU A 147 3.80 -18.92 -2.46
CA LEU A 147 5.12 -18.29 -2.48
C LEU A 147 5.27 -17.27 -1.33
N ALA A 148 4.22 -16.50 -1.06
CA ALA A 148 4.19 -15.49 0.00
C ALA A 148 4.21 -16.06 1.44
N SER A 149 4.18 -17.38 1.59
CA SER A 149 4.34 -18.05 2.89
C SER A 149 5.69 -17.76 3.56
N THR A 150 6.71 -17.36 2.80
CA THR A 150 8.05 -16.96 3.27
C THR A 150 8.32 -15.48 3.01
N GLU A 151 9.28 -14.89 3.73
CA GLU A 151 9.69 -13.50 3.49
C GLU A 151 10.30 -13.30 2.10
N VAL A 152 11.13 -14.24 1.65
CA VAL A 152 11.75 -14.18 0.31
C VAL A 152 10.69 -14.25 -0.76
N GLY A 153 9.76 -15.21 -0.64
CA GLY A 153 8.67 -15.36 -1.60
C GLY A 153 7.69 -14.18 -1.57
N ALA A 154 7.44 -13.59 -0.41
CA ALA A 154 6.62 -12.39 -0.28
C ALA A 154 7.21 -11.21 -1.06
N ARG A 155 8.53 -11.02 -1.01
CA ARG A 155 9.23 -9.98 -1.81
C ARG A 155 9.11 -10.25 -3.30
N GLU A 156 9.28 -11.49 -3.72
CA GLU A 156 9.12 -11.86 -5.13
C GLU A 156 7.71 -11.57 -5.66
N VAL A 157 6.69 -11.84 -4.83
CA VAL A 157 5.31 -11.47 -5.15
C VAL A 157 5.13 -9.94 -5.22
N GLU A 158 5.72 -9.19 -4.28
CA GLU A 158 5.69 -7.71 -4.30
C GLU A 158 6.34 -7.14 -5.55
N ASP A 159 7.48 -7.70 -5.97
CA ASP A 159 8.20 -7.29 -7.18
C ASP A 159 7.40 -7.64 -8.45
N ALA A 160 6.74 -8.80 -8.48
CA ALA A 160 5.86 -9.17 -9.57
C ALA A 160 4.66 -8.22 -9.71
N LEU A 161 4.03 -7.85 -8.58
CA LEU A 161 2.96 -6.84 -8.58
C LEU A 161 3.46 -5.47 -9.06
N GLY A 162 4.68 -5.07 -8.68
CA GLY A 162 5.31 -3.84 -9.17
C GLY A 162 5.55 -3.86 -10.67
N ARG A 163 6.08 -4.95 -11.22
CA ARG A 163 6.29 -5.11 -12.68
C ARG A 163 4.98 -4.98 -13.47
N ILE A 164 3.89 -5.53 -12.94
CA ILE A 164 2.57 -5.40 -13.59
C ILE A 164 2.08 -3.94 -13.52
N GLU A 165 2.27 -3.25 -12.39
CA GLU A 165 1.90 -1.84 -12.21
C GLU A 165 2.65 -0.94 -13.20
N ASP A 166 3.94 -1.22 -13.43
CA ASP A 166 4.80 -0.50 -14.38
C ASP A 166 4.56 -0.90 -15.84
N GLY A 167 3.64 -1.84 -16.12
CA GLY A 167 3.34 -2.33 -17.47
C GLY A 167 4.43 -3.20 -18.07
N VAL A 168 5.37 -3.69 -17.25
CA VAL A 168 6.45 -4.60 -17.68
C VAL A 168 5.94 -6.04 -17.55
N PHE A 169 5.38 -6.54 -18.63
CA PHE A 169 4.97 -7.95 -18.73
C PHE A 169 6.17 -8.79 -19.16
N ALA A 170 6.61 -9.68 -18.28
CA ALA A 170 7.60 -10.70 -18.61
C ALA A 170 6.89 -11.95 -19.22
#